data_3180dd5cf0be3a3e4d6c7ecd7db4fe5d
#
_entry.id   3180dd5cf0be3a3e4d6c7ecd7db4fe5d
#
_cell.length_a   1.000
_cell.length_b   1.000
_cell.length_c   1.000
_cell.angle_alpha   90.00
_cell.angle_beta   90.00
_cell.angle_gamma   90.00
#
_symmetry.space_group_name_H-M   'P 1'
#
loop_
_entity.id
_entity.type
_entity.pdbx_description
1 polymer ?
#
loop_
_entity_poly.entity_id
_entity_poly.type
_entity_poly.pdbx_seq_one_letter_code
_entity_poly.pdbx_strand_id
1 'polypeptide(L)'
;PKFYSYYLGQSVDNVNTAHERYQSLNISGSPEDIASTSQFVFESIFTQIIQGYKKDLPLIFCGGGAMNIINNAKHNAFVSPNPDDRGLALGCLLEVIKPSNIIKSMYMGLPWTDGKYNNIDPSGFADQIIDNKFIGLAQGNSEHGARALGNRSILCNPSLGMNDKLNNTIKFRESFRPFSPMCREEDKHIWFKTNNNTSWMSHNTEVINPQESISSIIHLDNTARLQTITKTSNPYLYEVLSIMANKGVDPILLNTSFNIQGKPILNSLAEAKWILNNTGLNELVVL
;
A
#
# COMPACT_ATOMS: atom_id res chain seq x y z
N PRO A 1 18.77 3.12 24.14
CA PRO A 1 19.55 1.92 24.46
C PRO A 1 18.74 0.83 25.19
N LYS A 2 17.93 1.21 26.22
CA LYS A 2 17.10 0.24 26.97
C LYS A 2 15.97 -0.37 26.16
N PHE A 3 15.32 0.42 25.30
CA PHE A 3 14.25 -0.04 24.41
C PHE A 3 14.78 -1.09 23.43
N TYR A 4 15.97 -0.89 22.92
CA TYR A 4 16.64 -1.74 21.96
C TYR A 4 16.97 -3.15 22.48
N SER A 5 17.64 -3.23 23.62
CA SER A 5 18.02 -4.52 24.22
C SER A 5 16.80 -5.36 24.64
N TYR A 6 15.67 -4.71 24.83
CA TYR A 6 14.44 -5.33 25.31
C TYR A 6 13.67 -6.08 24.22
N TYR A 7 13.70 -5.57 22.98
CA TYR A 7 12.95 -6.17 21.88
C TYR A 7 13.76 -7.12 20.99
N LEU A 8 15.06 -6.96 20.92
CA LEU A 8 15.90 -7.77 20.04
C LEU A 8 16.43 -9.07 20.67
N GLY A 9 16.34 -9.24 21.96
CA GLY A 9 16.88 -10.40 22.67
C GLY A 9 15.86 -11.37 23.24
N GLN A 10 14.55 -11.12 23.08
CA GLN A 10 13.52 -11.96 23.70
C GLN A 10 12.35 -12.20 22.75
N SER A 11 11.91 -13.45 22.62
CA SER A 11 10.63 -13.75 21.98
C SER A 11 9.50 -13.11 22.78
N VAL A 12 8.63 -12.38 22.12
CA VAL A 12 7.44 -11.81 22.72
C VAL A 12 6.33 -12.85 22.58
N ASP A 13 6.03 -13.55 23.66
CA ASP A 13 5.11 -14.69 23.64
C ASP A 13 3.65 -14.29 23.43
N ASN A 14 3.29 -13.01 23.68
CA ASN A 14 1.98 -12.45 23.34
C ASN A 14 2.00 -10.93 23.31
N VAL A 15 0.95 -10.34 22.69
CA VAL A 15 0.80 -8.88 22.52
C VAL A 15 0.65 -8.16 23.88
N ASN A 16 -0.02 -8.77 24.84
CA ASN A 16 -0.22 -8.18 26.16
C ASN A 16 1.11 -8.02 26.90
N THR A 17 1.97 -9.02 26.85
CA THR A 17 3.31 -8.95 27.44
C THR A 17 4.16 -7.84 26.79
N ALA A 18 4.05 -7.65 25.49
CA ALA A 18 4.73 -6.56 24.79
C ALA A 18 4.22 -5.19 25.26
N HIS A 19 2.91 -5.03 25.43
CA HIS A 19 2.28 -3.81 25.90
C HIS A 19 2.67 -3.48 27.34
N GLU A 20 2.59 -4.44 28.25
CA GLU A 20 3.01 -4.30 29.66
C GLU A 20 4.49 -3.91 29.77
N ARG A 21 5.34 -4.53 28.96
CA ARG A 21 6.77 -4.20 28.89
C ARG A 21 7.00 -2.79 28.38
N TYR A 22 6.25 -2.36 27.37
CA TYR A 22 6.31 -0.99 26.88
C TYR A 22 5.94 0.00 27.97
N GLN A 23 4.84 -0.22 28.68
CA GLN A 23 4.43 0.61 29.80
C GLN A 23 5.48 0.68 30.92
N SER A 24 6.17 -0.44 31.22
CA SER A 24 7.21 -0.50 32.23
C SER A 24 8.47 0.30 31.91
N LEU A 25 8.68 0.69 30.63
CA LEU A 25 9.83 1.51 30.22
C LEU A 25 9.71 2.98 30.64
N ASN A 26 8.53 3.40 31.11
CA ASN A 26 8.23 4.77 31.52
C ASN A 26 8.75 5.83 30.53
N ILE A 27 8.44 5.62 29.24
CA ILE A 27 8.85 6.52 28.16
C ILE A 27 7.96 7.76 28.24
N SER A 28 8.58 8.93 28.41
CA SER A 28 7.90 10.24 28.41
C SER A 28 8.07 10.94 27.07
N GLY A 29 7.03 11.65 26.63
CA GLY A 29 7.01 12.41 25.37
C GLY A 29 5.63 12.42 24.74
N SER A 30 5.43 13.26 23.72
CA SER A 30 4.23 13.20 22.90
C SER A 30 4.17 11.87 22.11
N PRO A 31 2.99 11.40 21.69
CA PRO A 31 2.89 10.24 20.81
C PRO A 31 3.73 10.38 19.52
N GLU A 32 3.82 11.60 19.00
CA GLU A 32 4.58 11.93 17.79
C GLU A 32 6.09 11.80 18.04
N ASP A 33 6.60 12.30 19.17
CA ASP A 33 8.01 12.18 19.56
C ASP A 33 8.41 10.71 19.77
N ILE A 34 7.54 9.94 20.41
CA ILE A 34 7.75 8.50 20.63
C ILE A 34 7.78 7.76 19.29
N ALA A 35 6.85 8.04 18.39
CA ALA A 35 6.80 7.43 17.07
C ALA A 35 8.04 7.76 16.23
N SER A 36 8.43 9.03 16.19
CA SER A 36 9.62 9.52 15.48
C SER A 36 10.90 8.90 16.04
N THR A 37 11.04 8.86 17.37
CA THR A 37 12.19 8.22 18.02
C THR A 37 12.26 6.74 17.74
N SER A 38 11.11 6.04 17.76
CA SER A 38 11.04 4.61 17.47
C SER A 38 11.47 4.32 16.02
N GLN A 39 11.02 5.13 15.06
CA GLN A 39 11.44 5.02 13.65
C GLN A 39 12.94 5.28 13.51
N PHE A 40 13.47 6.34 14.13
CA PHE A 40 14.90 6.66 14.09
C PHE A 40 15.77 5.53 14.66
N VAL A 41 15.37 4.97 15.80
CA VAL A 41 16.08 3.83 16.41
C VAL A 41 16.05 2.62 15.52
N PHE A 42 14.88 2.28 14.94
CA PHE A 42 14.74 1.17 14.00
C PHE A 42 15.68 1.32 12.79
N GLU A 43 15.67 2.49 12.13
CA GLU A 43 16.54 2.75 10.99
C GLU A 43 18.03 2.71 11.35
N SER A 44 18.41 3.25 12.51
CA SER A 44 19.78 3.27 12.97
C SER A 44 20.34 1.88 13.16
N ILE A 45 19.54 0.99 13.78
CA ILE A 45 19.88 -0.40 14.01
C ILE A 45 20.01 -1.15 12.68
N PHE A 46 19.02 -1.02 11.81
CA PHE A 46 19.04 -1.66 10.50
C PHE A 46 20.27 -1.25 9.70
N THR A 47 20.60 0.04 9.72
CA THR A 47 21.80 0.58 9.07
C THR A 47 23.08 -0.05 9.63
N GLN A 48 23.20 -0.17 10.95
CA GLN A 48 24.39 -0.81 11.59
C GLN A 48 24.52 -2.29 11.20
N ILE A 49 23.40 -3.03 11.18
CA ILE A 49 23.39 -4.42 10.75
C ILE A 49 23.86 -4.54 9.31
N ILE A 50 23.32 -3.74 8.39
CA ILE A 50 23.65 -3.79 6.97
C ILE A 50 25.11 -3.43 6.73
N GLN A 51 25.66 -2.43 7.42
CA GLN A 51 27.07 -2.02 7.31
C GLN A 51 28.05 -3.15 7.70
N GLY A 52 27.62 -4.10 8.51
CA GLY A 52 28.40 -5.28 8.87
C GLY A 52 28.48 -6.35 7.77
N TYR A 53 27.66 -6.26 6.73
CA TYR A 53 27.63 -7.25 5.65
C TYR A 53 28.43 -6.79 4.42
N LYS A 54 28.75 -7.74 3.53
CA LYS A 54 29.50 -7.46 2.30
C LYS A 54 28.68 -6.56 1.37
N LYS A 55 29.28 -5.45 0.96
CA LYS A 55 28.65 -4.40 0.13
C LYS A 55 28.30 -4.82 -1.30
N ASP A 56 28.81 -5.95 -1.76
CA ASP A 56 28.73 -6.39 -3.16
C ASP A 56 27.53 -7.31 -3.44
N LEU A 57 26.74 -7.62 -2.44
CA LEU A 57 25.57 -8.48 -2.58
C LEU A 57 24.27 -7.66 -2.58
N PRO A 58 23.30 -8.03 -3.44
CA PRO A 58 21.98 -7.40 -3.41
C PRO A 58 21.30 -7.64 -2.06
N LEU A 59 20.68 -6.60 -1.51
CA LEU A 59 19.93 -6.68 -0.27
C LEU A 59 18.50 -7.15 -0.55
N ILE A 60 18.04 -8.13 0.20
CA ILE A 60 16.66 -8.59 0.20
C ILE A 60 16.12 -8.46 1.62
N PHE A 61 15.03 -7.71 1.78
CA PHE A 61 14.35 -7.56 3.06
C PHE A 61 13.12 -8.47 3.12
N CYS A 62 13.01 -9.21 4.21
CA CYS A 62 11.85 -10.05 4.52
C CYS A 62 11.51 -9.96 6.02
N GLY A 63 10.36 -10.53 6.41
CA GLY A 63 9.79 -10.40 7.73
C GLY A 63 8.97 -9.11 7.89
N GLY A 64 8.32 -8.94 9.05
CA GLY A 64 7.48 -7.78 9.35
C GLY A 64 8.21 -6.43 9.22
N GLY A 65 9.53 -6.38 9.49
CA GLY A 65 10.35 -5.18 9.32
C GLY A 65 10.42 -4.67 7.88
N ALA A 66 10.29 -5.54 6.89
CA ALA A 66 10.26 -5.19 5.48
C ALA A 66 8.95 -4.46 5.04
N MET A 67 7.98 -4.33 5.94
CA MET A 67 6.81 -3.47 5.72
C MET A 67 7.11 -1.97 5.96
N ASN A 68 8.28 -1.64 6.51
CA ASN A 68 8.71 -0.27 6.75
C ASN A 68 9.28 0.36 5.47
N ILE A 69 8.44 1.11 4.77
CA ILE A 69 8.75 1.70 3.46
C ILE A 69 9.87 2.73 3.50
N ILE A 70 10.04 3.43 4.63
CA ILE A 70 11.09 4.44 4.82
C ILE A 70 12.45 3.74 4.87
N ASN A 71 12.56 2.70 5.69
CA ASN A 71 13.78 1.93 5.80
C ASN A 71 14.15 1.22 4.47
N ASN A 72 13.15 0.70 3.75
CA ASN A 72 13.36 0.05 2.46
C ASN A 72 13.93 1.03 1.42
N ALA A 73 13.39 2.24 1.35
CA ALA A 73 13.87 3.28 0.43
C ALA A 73 15.32 3.70 0.74
N LYS A 74 15.66 3.84 2.01
CA LYS A 74 16.98 4.23 2.49
C LYS A 74 18.10 3.27 2.04
N HIS A 75 17.79 1.97 1.98
CA HIS A 75 18.78 0.92 1.69
C HIS A 75 18.70 0.36 0.27
N ASN A 76 17.80 0.85 -0.57
CA ASN A 76 17.59 0.34 -1.93
C ASN A 76 17.49 -1.19 -1.98
N ALA A 77 16.81 -1.79 -1.01
CA ALA A 77 16.67 -3.23 -0.89
C ALA A 77 15.54 -3.75 -1.77
N PHE A 78 15.70 -4.95 -2.31
CA PHE A 78 14.57 -5.67 -2.88
C PHE A 78 13.63 -6.12 -1.75
N VAL A 79 12.35 -5.85 -1.92
CA VAL A 79 11.28 -6.28 -1.02
C VAL A 79 10.24 -7.00 -1.84
N SER A 80 9.89 -8.23 -1.49
CA SER A 80 8.85 -8.99 -2.20
C SER A 80 7.46 -8.36 -2.00
N PRO A 81 6.48 -8.66 -2.87
CA PRO A 81 5.11 -8.18 -2.70
C PRO A 81 4.47 -8.60 -1.37
N ASN A 82 4.92 -9.71 -0.82
CA ASN A 82 4.43 -10.29 0.43
C ASN A 82 5.61 -10.66 1.35
N PRO A 83 6.27 -9.66 1.95
CA PRO A 83 7.53 -9.87 2.65
C PRO A 83 7.37 -10.40 4.08
N ASP A 84 6.17 -10.30 4.67
CA ASP A 84 5.89 -10.69 6.06
C ASP A 84 5.38 -12.14 6.18
N ASP A 85 4.89 -12.53 7.35
CA ASP A 85 4.44 -13.90 7.66
C ASP A 85 3.40 -14.44 6.69
N ARG A 86 2.63 -13.57 6.03
CA ARG A 86 1.67 -13.98 4.98
C ARG A 86 2.36 -14.60 3.76
N GLY A 87 3.61 -14.26 3.51
CA GLY A 87 4.42 -14.84 2.44
C GLY A 87 4.97 -16.24 2.73
N LEU A 88 4.95 -16.69 3.99
CA LEU A 88 5.52 -17.99 4.38
C LEU A 88 4.85 -19.16 3.67
N ALA A 89 3.53 -19.15 3.54
CA ALA A 89 2.81 -20.22 2.85
C ALA A 89 3.23 -20.35 1.38
N LEU A 90 3.37 -19.22 0.69
CA LEU A 90 3.88 -19.18 -0.68
C LEU A 90 5.35 -19.62 -0.73
N GLY A 91 6.18 -19.16 0.19
CA GLY A 91 7.59 -19.54 0.27
C GLY A 91 7.79 -21.04 0.45
N CYS A 92 7.02 -21.66 1.35
CA CYS A 92 7.02 -23.12 1.54
C CYS A 92 6.59 -23.87 0.26
N LEU A 93 5.55 -23.40 -0.40
CA LEU A 93 5.08 -23.98 -1.65
C LEU A 93 6.15 -23.90 -2.75
N LEU A 94 6.79 -22.75 -2.90
CA LEU A 94 7.84 -22.52 -3.89
C LEU A 94 9.07 -23.40 -3.64
N GLU A 95 9.43 -23.64 -2.37
CA GLU A 95 10.53 -24.52 -2.02
C GLU A 95 10.25 -25.98 -2.44
N VAL A 96 9.00 -26.42 -2.35
CA VAL A 96 8.59 -27.78 -2.76
C VAL A 96 8.49 -27.92 -4.28
N ILE A 97 7.82 -26.96 -4.95
CA ILE A 97 7.54 -27.04 -6.40
C ILE A 97 8.77 -26.67 -7.23
N LYS A 98 9.62 -25.77 -6.74
CA LYS A 98 10.81 -25.24 -7.45
C LYS A 98 10.49 -24.86 -8.90
N PRO A 99 9.57 -23.91 -9.13
CA PRO A 99 9.13 -23.59 -10.49
C PRO A 99 10.31 -23.07 -11.33
N SER A 100 10.38 -23.48 -12.58
CA SER A 100 11.41 -23.06 -13.54
C SER A 100 11.24 -21.59 -13.99
N ASN A 101 10.03 -21.03 -13.81
CA ASN A 101 9.70 -19.68 -14.22
C ASN A 101 9.51 -18.76 -13.00
N ILE A 102 9.98 -17.50 -13.13
CA ILE A 102 9.78 -16.48 -12.12
C ILE A 102 8.30 -16.11 -12.05
N ILE A 103 7.74 -16.10 -10.84
CA ILE A 103 6.40 -15.58 -10.58
C ILE A 103 6.44 -14.05 -10.75
N LYS A 104 5.72 -13.55 -11.75
CA LYS A 104 5.70 -12.12 -12.10
C LYS A 104 4.45 -11.39 -11.64
N SER A 105 3.48 -12.10 -11.11
CA SER A 105 2.20 -11.52 -10.70
C SER A 105 2.06 -11.46 -9.19
N MET A 106 1.53 -10.35 -8.68
CA MET A 106 1.13 -10.19 -7.29
C MET A 106 -0.34 -10.56 -7.05
N TYR A 107 -1.08 -10.87 -8.12
CA TYR A 107 -2.50 -11.24 -8.07
C TYR A 107 -2.63 -12.76 -8.02
N MET A 108 -2.19 -13.35 -6.92
CA MET A 108 -2.18 -14.81 -6.67
C MET A 108 -3.14 -15.22 -5.55
N GLY A 109 -3.93 -14.28 -5.04
CA GLY A 109 -4.94 -14.56 -4.04
C GLY A 109 -6.21 -15.19 -4.63
N LEU A 110 -7.29 -15.19 -3.86
CA LEU A 110 -8.54 -15.82 -4.27
C LEU A 110 -9.14 -15.13 -5.50
N PRO A 111 -9.63 -15.91 -6.49
CA PRO A 111 -10.37 -15.34 -7.60
C PRO A 111 -11.68 -14.73 -7.13
N TRP A 112 -12.17 -13.74 -7.88
CA TRP A 112 -13.53 -13.25 -7.67
C TRP A 112 -14.53 -14.20 -8.35
N THR A 113 -15.45 -14.75 -7.57
CA THR A 113 -16.40 -15.77 -8.02
C THR A 113 -17.87 -15.38 -7.91
N ASP A 114 -18.17 -14.26 -7.25
CA ASP A 114 -19.54 -13.84 -6.93
C ASP A 114 -20.28 -13.13 -8.09
N GLY A 115 -19.75 -13.24 -9.31
CA GLY A 115 -20.33 -12.63 -10.50
C GLY A 115 -19.98 -11.16 -10.66
N LYS A 116 -20.50 -10.56 -11.73
CA LYS A 116 -20.27 -9.15 -12.08
C LYS A 116 -21.33 -8.24 -11.43
N TYR A 117 -20.94 -6.99 -11.21
CA TYR A 117 -21.85 -5.96 -10.74
C TYR A 117 -21.44 -4.60 -11.33
N ASN A 118 -22.37 -3.91 -11.98
CA ASN A 118 -22.16 -2.62 -12.60
C ASN A 118 -20.87 -2.55 -13.43
N ASN A 119 -20.83 -3.36 -14.49
CA ASN A 119 -19.66 -3.49 -15.37
C ASN A 119 -19.50 -2.22 -16.23
N ILE A 120 -18.75 -1.25 -15.70
CA ILE A 120 -18.45 0.02 -16.35
C ILE A 120 -17.19 -0.15 -17.19
N ASP A 121 -17.17 0.40 -18.40
CA ASP A 121 -15.98 0.45 -19.23
C ASP A 121 -14.92 1.43 -18.66
N PRO A 122 -13.67 1.38 -19.09
CA PRO A 122 -12.62 2.28 -18.58
C PRO A 122 -12.94 3.76 -18.78
N SER A 123 -13.70 4.15 -19.81
CA SER A 123 -14.08 5.54 -20.05
C SER A 123 -15.08 6.05 -19.01
N GLY A 124 -16.14 5.31 -18.77
CA GLY A 124 -17.11 5.64 -17.74
C GLY A 124 -16.51 5.62 -16.33
N PHE A 125 -15.55 4.73 -16.07
CA PHE A 125 -14.81 4.72 -14.81
C PHE A 125 -13.95 5.96 -14.64
N ALA A 126 -13.21 6.37 -15.69
CA ALA A 126 -12.39 7.58 -15.68
C ALA A 126 -13.24 8.83 -15.44
N ASP A 127 -14.42 8.94 -16.06
CA ASP A 127 -15.34 10.06 -15.84
C ASP A 127 -15.79 10.16 -14.38
N GLN A 128 -16.13 9.06 -13.77
CA GLN A 128 -16.52 9.05 -12.36
C GLN A 128 -15.37 9.42 -11.41
N ILE A 129 -14.13 9.02 -11.73
CA ILE A 129 -12.95 9.47 -10.98
C ILE A 129 -12.75 10.97 -11.11
N ILE A 130 -12.86 11.51 -12.33
CA ILE A 130 -12.75 12.96 -12.61
C ILE A 130 -13.82 13.74 -11.85
N ASP A 131 -15.02 13.18 -11.72
CA ASP A 131 -16.12 13.73 -10.91
C ASP A 131 -15.93 13.59 -9.39
N ASN A 132 -14.74 13.20 -8.94
CA ASN A 132 -14.39 13.01 -7.51
C ASN A 132 -15.23 11.97 -6.77
N LYS A 133 -15.69 10.92 -7.45
CA LYS A 133 -16.39 9.81 -6.83
C LYS A 133 -15.42 8.81 -6.19
N PHE A 134 -15.85 8.20 -5.09
CA PHE A 134 -15.18 7.04 -4.50
C PHE A 134 -15.75 5.77 -5.11
N ILE A 135 -14.89 5.01 -5.80
CA ILE A 135 -15.29 3.79 -6.51
C ILE A 135 -14.64 2.58 -5.85
N GLY A 136 -15.45 1.62 -5.43
CA GLY A 136 -14.99 0.31 -5.03
C GLY A 136 -14.81 -0.59 -6.26
N LEU A 137 -13.60 -1.09 -6.48
CA LEU A 137 -13.28 -2.00 -7.59
C LEU A 137 -12.93 -3.39 -7.06
N ALA A 138 -13.62 -4.41 -7.59
CA ALA A 138 -13.25 -5.81 -7.45
C ALA A 138 -13.10 -6.46 -8.84
N GLN A 139 -11.94 -7.06 -9.11
CA GLN A 139 -11.64 -7.71 -10.39
C GLN A 139 -10.67 -8.87 -10.22
N GLY A 140 -10.74 -9.88 -11.09
CA GLY A 140 -9.80 -10.98 -11.17
C GLY A 140 -9.42 -11.62 -9.83
N ASN A 141 -8.20 -12.09 -9.70
CA ASN A 141 -7.65 -12.61 -8.44
C ASN A 141 -7.29 -11.46 -7.49
N SER A 142 -7.49 -11.67 -6.19
CA SER A 142 -7.04 -10.70 -5.19
C SER A 142 -5.51 -10.63 -5.12
N GLU A 143 -5.02 -9.56 -4.55
CA GLU A 143 -3.62 -9.40 -4.23
C GLU A 143 -3.18 -10.46 -3.20
N HIS A 144 -1.95 -10.97 -3.36
CA HIS A 144 -1.30 -11.80 -2.36
C HIS A 144 -0.34 -10.93 -1.54
N GLY A 145 -0.78 -10.47 -0.38
CA GLY A 145 0.01 -9.60 0.49
C GLY A 145 -0.81 -8.58 1.26
N ALA A 146 -0.10 -7.61 1.85
CA ALA A 146 -0.66 -6.63 2.76
C ALA A 146 -1.36 -5.46 2.08
N ARG A 147 -1.16 -5.29 0.77
CA ARG A 147 -1.55 -4.08 0.04
C ARG A 147 -2.61 -4.39 -1.00
N ALA A 148 -3.61 -3.53 -1.10
CA ALA A 148 -4.50 -3.52 -2.24
C ALA A 148 -3.80 -2.81 -3.41
N LEU A 149 -3.76 -3.48 -4.55
CA LEU A 149 -2.98 -3.08 -5.71
C LEU A 149 -3.86 -2.90 -6.97
N GLY A 150 -5.15 -2.68 -6.79
CA GLY A 150 -6.09 -2.39 -7.86
C GLY A 150 -7.11 -3.51 -8.14
N ASN A 151 -7.00 -4.68 -7.51
CA ASN A 151 -7.99 -5.75 -7.68
C ASN A 151 -9.02 -5.83 -6.54
N ARG A 152 -8.70 -5.31 -5.38
CA ARG A 152 -9.62 -5.13 -4.24
C ARG A 152 -9.37 -3.75 -3.63
N SER A 153 -9.74 -2.70 -4.38
CA SER A 153 -9.36 -1.31 -4.09
C SER A 153 -10.56 -0.39 -4.01
N ILE A 154 -10.44 0.65 -3.19
CA ILE A 154 -11.21 1.88 -3.31
C ILE A 154 -10.32 2.90 -4.00
N LEU A 155 -10.83 3.48 -5.07
CA LEU A 155 -10.12 4.41 -5.95
C LEU A 155 -10.87 5.74 -6.03
N CYS A 156 -10.14 6.83 -6.11
CA CYS A 156 -10.70 8.16 -6.39
C CYS A 156 -9.62 9.11 -6.94
N ASN A 157 -10.04 10.31 -7.31
CA ASN A 157 -9.14 11.41 -7.64
C ASN A 157 -8.38 11.83 -6.36
N PRO A 158 -7.04 12.04 -6.41
CA PRO A 158 -6.23 12.41 -5.25
C PRO A 158 -6.24 13.91 -4.90
N SER A 159 -7.19 14.70 -5.41
CA SER A 159 -7.29 16.14 -5.18
C SER A 159 -7.49 16.52 -3.71
N LEU A 160 -7.33 17.80 -3.41
CA LEU A 160 -7.38 18.36 -2.07
C LEU A 160 -8.65 17.95 -1.28
N GLY A 161 -8.44 17.47 -0.05
CA GLY A 161 -9.51 17.08 0.88
C GLY A 161 -10.11 15.70 0.64
N MET A 162 -9.71 14.96 -0.39
CA MET A 162 -10.23 13.62 -0.63
C MET A 162 -9.77 12.59 0.41
N ASN A 163 -8.56 12.78 0.99
CA ASN A 163 -8.07 11.95 2.10
C ASN A 163 -8.98 12.07 3.34
N ASP A 164 -9.32 13.29 3.75
CA ASP A 164 -10.18 13.51 4.92
C ASP A 164 -11.59 12.96 4.68
N LYS A 165 -12.16 13.25 3.51
CA LYS A 165 -13.47 12.75 3.13
C LYS A 165 -13.49 11.22 3.13
N LEU A 166 -12.48 10.55 2.56
CA LEU A 166 -12.38 9.10 2.53
C LEU A 166 -12.20 8.49 3.93
N ASN A 167 -11.33 9.10 4.78
CA ASN A 167 -11.14 8.64 6.15
C ASN A 167 -12.41 8.77 6.99
N ASN A 168 -13.15 9.86 6.84
CA ASN A 168 -14.34 10.14 7.66
C ASN A 168 -15.59 9.39 7.20
N THR A 169 -15.74 9.12 5.89
CA THR A 169 -17.01 8.57 5.35
C THR A 169 -16.96 7.09 5.00
N ILE A 170 -15.77 6.52 4.77
CA ILE A 170 -15.63 5.12 4.34
C ILE A 170 -14.70 4.34 5.26
N LYS A 171 -13.51 4.89 5.54
CA LYS A 171 -12.49 4.16 6.30
C LYS A 171 -12.71 4.23 7.81
N PHE A 172 -13.39 5.27 8.32
CA PHE A 172 -13.66 5.52 9.74
C PHE A 172 -12.41 5.41 10.60
N ARG A 173 -11.34 6.10 10.21
CA ARG A 173 -10.04 6.03 10.86
C ARG A 173 -9.42 7.44 11.01
N GLU A 174 -8.31 7.52 11.70
CA GLU A 174 -7.61 8.76 11.98
C GLU A 174 -7.21 9.50 10.69
N SER A 175 -7.43 10.82 10.64
CA SER A 175 -7.22 11.66 9.45
C SER A 175 -5.74 11.72 9.03
N PHE A 176 -4.79 11.58 9.96
CA PHE A 176 -3.36 11.60 9.63
C PHE A 176 -2.88 10.39 8.82
N ARG A 177 -3.67 9.32 8.71
CA ARG A 177 -3.25 8.12 7.96
C ARG A 177 -3.30 8.39 6.46
N PRO A 178 -2.14 8.28 5.77
CA PRO A 178 -2.05 8.61 4.37
C PRO A 178 -2.65 7.51 3.47
N PHE A 179 -2.89 7.90 2.22
CA PHE A 179 -3.24 7.01 1.12
C PHE A 179 -2.09 6.90 0.12
N SER A 180 -2.20 5.99 -0.83
CA SER A 180 -1.15 5.70 -1.79
C SER A 180 -1.54 6.18 -3.18
N PRO A 181 -0.63 6.84 -3.93
CA PRO A 181 -0.82 7.08 -5.35
C PRO A 181 -0.69 5.80 -6.17
N MET A 182 -1.44 5.75 -7.28
CA MET A 182 -1.27 4.81 -8.37
C MET A 182 -1.14 5.56 -9.69
N CYS A 183 -0.09 5.30 -10.46
CA CYS A 183 0.10 5.86 -11.80
C CYS A 183 0.65 4.81 -12.77
N ARG A 184 0.71 5.14 -14.06
CA ARG A 184 1.40 4.31 -15.05
C ARG A 184 2.91 4.36 -14.79
N GLU A 185 3.62 3.25 -15.08
CA GLU A 185 5.07 3.14 -14.84
C GLU A 185 5.86 4.21 -15.60
N GLU A 186 5.46 4.51 -16.84
CA GLU A 186 6.10 5.52 -17.69
C GLU A 186 5.92 6.95 -17.19
N ASP A 187 4.85 7.24 -16.44
CA ASP A 187 4.53 8.60 -15.96
C ASP A 187 5.14 8.91 -14.59
N LYS A 188 5.64 7.92 -13.88
CA LYS A 188 6.06 8.09 -12.47
C LYS A 188 7.06 9.23 -12.25
N HIS A 189 7.95 9.48 -13.23
CA HIS A 189 8.99 10.50 -13.12
C HIS A 189 8.46 11.94 -13.26
N ILE A 190 7.18 12.13 -13.62
CA ILE A 190 6.55 13.45 -13.66
C ILE A 190 6.37 13.99 -12.23
N TRP A 191 6.03 13.11 -11.28
CA TRP A 191 5.68 13.49 -9.91
C TRP A 191 6.61 12.93 -8.84
N PHE A 192 7.33 11.83 -9.14
CA PHE A 192 8.07 11.07 -8.14
C PHE A 192 9.52 10.82 -8.57
N LYS A 193 10.43 11.02 -7.63
CA LYS A 193 11.84 10.69 -7.80
C LYS A 193 12.14 9.33 -7.17
N THR A 194 12.27 8.31 -8.00
CA THR A 194 12.59 6.97 -7.53
C THR A 194 13.22 6.12 -8.63
N ASN A 195 14.20 5.29 -8.23
CA ASN A 195 14.78 4.21 -9.04
C ASN A 195 14.32 2.83 -8.56
N ASN A 196 13.53 2.78 -7.48
CA ASN A 196 13.04 1.54 -6.90
C ASN A 196 11.87 0.97 -7.71
N ASN A 197 11.66 -0.34 -7.59
CA ASN A 197 10.43 -0.96 -8.03
C ASN A 197 9.28 -0.51 -7.12
N THR A 198 8.28 0.10 -7.70
CA THR A 198 7.11 0.65 -6.99
C THR A 198 5.83 -0.13 -7.24
N SER A 199 5.88 -1.24 -7.97
CA SER A 199 4.68 -2.00 -8.40
C SER A 199 3.80 -2.49 -7.23
N TRP A 200 4.36 -2.63 -6.01
CA TRP A 200 3.63 -3.14 -4.83
C TRP A 200 3.82 -2.32 -3.56
N MET A 201 4.05 -1.00 -3.70
CA MET A 201 4.06 -0.06 -2.56
C MET A 201 5.08 -0.40 -1.47
N SER A 202 6.25 -0.93 -1.83
CA SER A 202 7.26 -1.39 -0.87
C SER A 202 8.22 -0.30 -0.40
N HIS A 203 8.25 0.84 -1.09
CA HIS A 203 9.21 1.92 -0.85
C HIS A 203 8.51 3.27 -0.69
N ASN A 204 9.11 4.12 0.13
CA ASN A 204 8.80 5.54 0.19
C ASN A 204 9.47 6.26 -0.99
N THR A 205 8.80 7.22 -1.61
CA THR A 205 9.30 7.97 -2.77
C THR A 205 9.16 9.47 -2.53
N GLU A 206 10.16 10.24 -2.94
CA GLU A 206 10.12 11.71 -2.89
C GLU A 206 9.12 12.25 -3.93
N VAL A 207 8.26 13.18 -3.54
CA VAL A 207 7.37 13.91 -4.44
C VAL A 207 8.11 15.15 -4.93
N ILE A 208 8.40 15.22 -6.23
CA ILE A 208 9.20 16.31 -6.84
C ILE A 208 8.35 17.44 -7.38
N ASN A 209 7.06 17.22 -7.57
CA ASN A 209 6.14 18.20 -8.13
C ASN A 209 4.80 18.16 -7.36
N PRO A 210 4.78 18.63 -6.10
CA PRO A 210 3.57 18.65 -5.29
C PRO A 210 2.57 19.67 -5.84
N GLN A 211 1.33 19.22 -6.07
CA GLN A 211 0.23 20.02 -6.58
C GLN A 211 -1.05 19.74 -5.80
N GLU A 212 -2.01 20.65 -5.81
CA GLU A 212 -3.31 20.45 -5.17
C GLU A 212 -4.07 19.25 -5.76
N SER A 213 -3.90 18.99 -7.04
CA SER A 213 -4.50 17.85 -7.76
C SER A 213 -4.11 16.49 -7.21
N ILE A 214 -2.97 16.39 -6.48
CA ILE A 214 -2.45 15.14 -5.88
C ILE A 214 -2.22 15.24 -4.37
N SER A 215 -2.67 16.30 -3.73
CA SER A 215 -2.34 16.59 -2.31
C SER A 215 -2.82 15.51 -1.34
N SER A 216 -3.90 14.80 -1.64
CA SER A 216 -4.46 13.75 -0.77
C SER A 216 -3.63 12.47 -0.68
N ILE A 217 -2.55 12.35 -1.47
CA ILE A 217 -1.65 11.19 -1.46
C ILE A 217 -0.21 11.55 -1.07
N ILE A 218 0.02 12.80 -0.68
CA ILE A 218 1.33 13.29 -0.24
C ILE A 218 1.39 13.21 1.29
N HIS A 219 2.46 12.59 1.81
CA HIS A 219 2.74 12.53 3.23
C HIS A 219 3.24 13.89 3.75
N LEU A 220 3.22 14.10 5.07
CA LEU A 220 3.68 15.34 5.71
C LEU A 220 5.14 15.70 5.39
N ASP A 221 5.97 14.73 5.08
CA ASP A 221 7.39 14.87 4.72
C ASP A 221 7.63 15.01 3.20
N ASN A 222 6.59 15.34 2.43
CA ASN A 222 6.62 15.40 0.96
C ASN A 222 7.04 14.10 0.27
N THR A 223 6.72 12.99 0.86
CA THR A 223 6.90 11.65 0.26
C THR A 223 5.55 11.00 -0.06
N ALA A 224 5.60 9.87 -0.76
CA ALA A 224 4.44 9.05 -1.04
C ALA A 224 4.81 7.57 -1.12
N ARG A 225 3.85 6.68 -0.87
CA ARG A 225 4.00 5.24 -1.06
C ARG A 225 3.41 4.85 -2.41
N LEU A 226 4.20 5.08 -3.46
CA LEU A 226 3.80 4.93 -4.84
C LEU A 226 3.51 3.47 -5.22
N GLN A 227 2.45 3.29 -6.01
CA GLN A 227 2.22 2.11 -6.83
C GLN A 227 2.30 2.50 -8.31
N THR A 228 3.07 1.74 -9.09
CA THR A 228 3.06 1.83 -10.55
C THR A 228 2.41 0.61 -11.18
N ILE A 229 1.70 0.82 -12.28
CA ILE A 229 1.09 -0.24 -13.08
C ILE A 229 1.54 -0.14 -14.55
N THR A 230 1.56 -1.29 -15.19
CA THR A 230 1.80 -1.42 -16.63
C THR A 230 0.55 -1.95 -17.32
N LYS A 231 0.50 -1.83 -18.66
CA LYS A 231 -0.59 -2.39 -19.46
C LYS A 231 -0.76 -3.90 -19.26
N THR A 232 0.31 -4.62 -18.90
CA THR A 232 0.27 -6.07 -18.66
C THR A 232 -0.09 -6.44 -17.24
N SER A 233 0.26 -5.61 -16.25
CA SER A 233 -0.02 -5.91 -14.84
C SER A 233 -1.47 -5.60 -14.44
N ASN A 234 -2.06 -4.53 -14.97
CA ASN A 234 -3.46 -4.18 -14.74
C ASN A 234 -4.03 -3.43 -15.95
N PRO A 235 -4.49 -4.15 -16.98
CA PRO A 235 -4.94 -3.56 -18.25
C PRO A 235 -6.08 -2.55 -18.08
N TYR A 236 -7.05 -2.87 -17.22
CA TYR A 236 -8.23 -2.03 -17.01
C TYR A 236 -7.85 -0.66 -16.40
N LEU A 237 -7.14 -0.66 -15.28
CA LEU A 237 -6.74 0.60 -14.63
C LEU A 237 -5.68 1.37 -15.44
N TYR A 238 -4.85 0.67 -16.19
CA TYR A 238 -3.93 1.32 -17.13
C TYR A 238 -4.68 2.11 -18.19
N GLU A 239 -5.77 1.55 -18.74
CA GLU A 239 -6.63 2.24 -19.71
C GLU A 239 -7.37 3.42 -19.07
N VAL A 240 -7.90 3.27 -17.86
CA VAL A 240 -8.51 4.38 -17.09
C VAL A 240 -7.54 5.55 -16.98
N LEU A 241 -6.30 5.30 -16.54
CA LEU A 241 -5.27 6.35 -16.44
C LEU A 241 -4.92 6.98 -17.78
N SER A 242 -4.89 6.17 -18.86
CA SER A 242 -4.63 6.65 -20.20
C SER A 242 -5.74 7.59 -20.71
N ILE A 243 -6.98 7.27 -20.40
CA ILE A 243 -8.13 8.11 -20.73
C ILE A 243 -8.10 9.44 -19.94
N MET A 244 -7.77 9.39 -18.63
CA MET A 244 -7.59 10.60 -17.82
C MET A 244 -6.54 11.52 -18.43
N ALA A 245 -5.37 10.98 -18.81
CA ALA A 245 -4.31 11.74 -19.49
C ALA A 245 -4.81 12.39 -20.80
N ASN A 246 -5.53 11.64 -21.62
CA ASN A 246 -6.09 12.15 -22.88
C ASN A 246 -7.13 13.26 -22.66
N LYS A 247 -7.79 13.29 -21.51
CA LYS A 247 -8.72 14.35 -21.09
C LYS A 247 -8.01 15.53 -20.42
N GLY A 248 -6.68 15.54 -20.34
CA GLY A 248 -5.90 16.61 -19.71
C GLY A 248 -5.97 16.62 -18.18
N VAL A 249 -6.32 15.49 -17.56
CA VAL A 249 -6.35 15.31 -16.12
C VAL A 249 -5.13 14.49 -15.71
N ASP A 250 -4.50 14.83 -14.58
CA ASP A 250 -3.38 14.08 -14.05
C ASP A 250 -3.72 12.59 -13.92
N PRO A 251 -3.00 11.69 -14.62
CA PRO A 251 -3.28 10.24 -14.59
C PRO A 251 -2.72 9.58 -13.32
N ILE A 252 -3.24 10.03 -12.18
CA ILE A 252 -2.93 9.50 -10.86
C ILE A 252 -4.23 9.18 -10.13
N LEU A 253 -4.30 8.02 -9.51
CA LEU A 253 -5.39 7.62 -8.62
C LEU A 253 -4.91 7.59 -7.17
N LEU A 254 -5.77 7.98 -6.24
CA LEU A 254 -5.66 7.58 -4.86
C LEU A 254 -6.13 6.12 -4.76
N ASN A 255 -5.28 5.25 -4.22
CA ASN A 255 -5.56 3.82 -4.01
C ASN A 255 -5.52 3.45 -2.53
N THR A 256 -6.57 2.79 -2.07
CA THR A 256 -6.63 2.18 -0.73
C THR A 256 -7.35 0.83 -0.78
N SER A 257 -7.14 0.00 0.25
CA SER A 257 -7.77 -1.32 0.37
C SER A 257 -9.30 -1.23 0.41
N PHE A 258 -9.97 -2.19 -0.23
CA PHE A 258 -11.43 -2.27 -0.19
C PHE A 258 -11.88 -2.97 1.10
N ASN A 259 -11.93 -2.19 2.16
CA ASN A 259 -12.42 -2.57 3.49
C ASN A 259 -12.75 -1.32 4.31
N ILE A 260 -13.39 -1.51 5.44
CA ILE A 260 -13.53 -0.51 6.52
C ILE A 260 -12.54 -0.81 7.65
N GLN A 261 -12.40 0.10 8.61
CA GLN A 261 -11.54 -0.09 9.78
C GLN A 261 -11.86 -1.40 10.52
N GLY A 262 -10.81 -2.13 10.92
CA GLY A 262 -10.92 -3.37 11.69
C GLY A 262 -11.41 -4.59 10.90
N LYS A 263 -11.63 -4.45 9.59
CA LYS A 263 -12.02 -5.55 8.71
C LYS A 263 -10.90 -5.90 7.71
N PRO A 264 -10.75 -7.16 7.33
CA PRO A 264 -9.84 -7.55 6.24
C PRO A 264 -10.29 -6.95 4.89
N ILE A 265 -9.43 -7.03 3.89
CA ILE A 265 -9.80 -6.73 2.49
C ILE A 265 -10.90 -7.71 2.08
N LEU A 266 -11.99 -7.18 1.53
CA LEU A 266 -13.16 -7.99 1.16
C LEU A 266 -12.86 -8.99 0.02
N ASN A 267 -13.65 -10.06 -0.02
CA ASN A 267 -13.59 -11.03 -1.11
C ASN A 267 -14.98 -11.57 -1.49
N SER A 268 -16.06 -10.88 -1.15
CA SER A 268 -17.42 -11.23 -1.54
C SER A 268 -18.23 -10.02 -1.99
N LEU A 269 -19.19 -10.26 -2.89
CA LEU A 269 -20.12 -9.24 -3.37
C LEU A 269 -21.02 -8.73 -2.24
N ALA A 270 -21.35 -9.58 -1.29
CA ALA A 270 -22.17 -9.21 -0.14
C ALA A 270 -21.46 -8.15 0.73
N GLU A 271 -20.16 -8.33 1.02
CA GLU A 271 -19.35 -7.35 1.74
C GLU A 271 -19.22 -6.06 0.95
N ALA A 272 -18.96 -6.12 -0.37
CA ALA A 272 -18.84 -4.96 -1.23
C ALA A 272 -20.15 -4.14 -1.26
N LYS A 273 -21.29 -4.78 -1.42
CA LYS A 273 -22.61 -4.14 -1.37
C LYS A 273 -22.92 -3.56 0.02
N TRP A 274 -22.49 -4.24 1.07
CA TRP A 274 -22.66 -3.69 2.42
C TRP A 274 -21.90 -2.36 2.56
N ILE A 275 -20.67 -2.29 2.10
CA ILE A 275 -19.86 -1.04 2.13
C ILE A 275 -20.54 0.03 1.28
N LEU A 276 -20.99 -0.29 0.07
CA LEU A 276 -21.70 0.65 -0.80
C LEU A 276 -22.92 1.26 -0.11
N ASN A 277 -23.73 0.43 0.56
CA ASN A 277 -25.00 0.86 1.14
C ASN A 277 -24.86 1.54 2.51
N ASN A 278 -23.74 1.37 3.20
CA ASN A 278 -23.57 1.82 4.59
C ASN A 278 -22.44 2.84 4.80
N THR A 279 -21.78 3.27 3.71
CA THR A 279 -20.67 4.24 3.78
C THR A 279 -20.82 5.33 2.71
N GLY A 280 -19.86 6.24 2.64
CA GLY A 280 -19.79 7.26 1.58
C GLY A 280 -19.26 6.77 0.23
N LEU A 281 -19.17 5.46 -0.01
CA LEU A 281 -18.81 4.91 -1.31
C LEU A 281 -19.86 5.27 -2.36
N ASN A 282 -19.45 5.85 -3.47
CA ASN A 282 -20.39 6.34 -4.48
C ASN A 282 -20.78 5.27 -5.50
N GLU A 283 -19.83 4.36 -5.80
CA GLU A 283 -20.01 3.36 -6.85
C GLU A 283 -19.28 2.06 -6.50
N LEU A 284 -19.83 0.96 -6.95
CA LEU A 284 -19.23 -0.37 -6.88
C LEU A 284 -19.12 -0.96 -8.30
N VAL A 285 -17.93 -1.32 -8.70
CA VAL A 285 -17.63 -1.94 -10.00
C VAL A 285 -17.03 -3.32 -9.77
N VAL A 286 -17.60 -4.33 -10.39
CA VAL A 286 -17.13 -5.73 -10.34
C VAL A 286 -17.05 -6.27 -11.76
N LEU A 287 -15.82 -6.57 -12.20
CA LEU A 287 -15.48 -6.98 -13.57
C LEU A 287 -15.37 -8.49 -13.75
#